data_3863851384b3114fc02fe58464db8d61
#
_entry.id   3863851384b3114fc02fe58464db8d61
#
_cell.length_a   1.000
_cell.length_b   1.000
_cell.length_c   1.000
_cell.angle_alpha   90.00
_cell.angle_beta   90.00
_cell.angle_gamma   90.00
#
_symmetry.space_group_name_H-M   'P 1'
#
loop_
_entity.id
_entity.type
_entity.pdbx_description
1 polymer ?
#
loop_
_entity_poly.entity_id
_entity_poly.type
_entity_poly.pdbx_seq_one_letter_code
_entity_poly.pdbx_strand_id
1 'polypeptide(L)'
;FDTDDFIDDIKDVMASKRFRHFPVLDKEGKYKGLISRRNLLGARGKNVILVDHNERGQAVDGIENANILELIDHHRLGTVETVGPVFFRNQPLGCTATIIFQMYREQGLEIDKTIAGLLCSAIISDTLLFRSPTCTPMDRAAAVSLAEMAGIKLDEFANQMFEAGSELKGKSDAEILYLDFKKFSAGKTNFGVGQINSLNAEELGKLKNRMLPFMEKAREDEGLDMIFFML
;
A
#
# COMPACT_ATOMS: atom_id res chain seq x y z
N PHE A 1 -17.65 -2.39 -28.85
CA PHE A 1 -16.91 -2.24 -27.60
C PHE A 1 -17.44 -3.21 -26.56
N ASP A 2 -16.62 -3.52 -25.58
CA ASP A 2 -16.99 -4.31 -24.40
C ASP A 2 -17.31 -3.39 -23.20
N THR A 3 -18.09 -3.90 -22.24
CA THR A 3 -18.38 -3.16 -21.00
C THR A 3 -17.14 -2.89 -20.15
N ASP A 4 -16.09 -3.67 -20.34
CA ASP A 4 -14.84 -3.58 -19.60
C ASP A 4 -13.75 -2.77 -20.35
N ASP A 5 -14.03 -2.31 -21.58
CA ASP A 5 -13.09 -1.45 -22.31
C ASP A 5 -12.88 -0.12 -21.59
N PHE A 6 -11.62 0.30 -21.48
CA PHE A 6 -11.29 1.61 -20.93
C PHE A 6 -11.71 2.73 -21.87
N ILE A 7 -12.22 3.82 -21.29
CA ILE A 7 -12.67 4.99 -22.07
C ILE A 7 -11.56 5.56 -22.95
N ASP A 8 -10.32 5.53 -22.51
CA ASP A 8 -9.20 6.07 -23.27
C ASP A 8 -8.89 5.23 -24.50
N ASP A 9 -8.96 3.90 -24.39
CA ASP A 9 -8.75 3.01 -25.55
C ASP A 9 -9.85 3.19 -26.60
N ILE A 10 -11.11 3.33 -26.16
CA ILE A 10 -12.23 3.51 -27.09
C ILE A 10 -12.25 4.90 -27.75
N LYS A 11 -11.67 5.94 -27.13
CA LYS A 11 -11.57 7.29 -27.71
C LYS A 11 -10.83 7.26 -29.04
N ASP A 12 -9.67 6.59 -29.09
CA ASP A 12 -8.82 6.51 -30.28
C ASP A 12 -9.50 5.72 -31.41
N VAL A 13 -10.14 4.61 -31.05
CA VAL A 13 -10.91 3.82 -31.99
C VAL A 13 -12.06 4.64 -32.57
N MET A 14 -12.81 5.34 -31.72
CA MET A 14 -13.92 6.21 -32.15
C MET A 14 -13.42 7.38 -33.02
N ALA A 15 -12.25 7.96 -32.71
CA ALA A 15 -11.67 9.04 -33.50
C ALA A 15 -11.33 8.58 -34.92
N SER A 16 -10.84 7.35 -35.08
CA SER A 16 -10.43 6.78 -36.37
C SER A 16 -11.58 6.33 -37.26
N LYS A 17 -12.80 6.16 -36.73
CA LYS A 17 -13.96 5.64 -37.46
C LYS A 17 -14.98 6.76 -37.76
N ARG A 18 -15.72 6.63 -38.87
CA ARG A 18 -16.76 7.59 -39.26
C ARG A 18 -18.14 7.34 -38.64
N PHE A 19 -18.26 6.30 -37.81
CA PHE A 19 -19.52 5.97 -37.17
C PHE A 19 -19.87 6.98 -36.04
N ARG A 20 -21.14 7.23 -35.83
CA ARG A 20 -21.63 8.11 -34.76
C ARG A 20 -21.93 7.35 -33.48
N HIS A 21 -22.34 6.09 -33.60
CA HIS A 21 -22.73 5.22 -32.49
C HIS A 21 -22.03 3.88 -32.63
N PHE A 22 -21.63 3.33 -31.49
CA PHE A 22 -20.92 2.07 -31.39
C PHE A 22 -21.65 1.18 -30.40
N PRO A 23 -21.97 -0.09 -30.75
CA PRO A 23 -22.59 -1.02 -29.85
C PRO A 23 -21.63 -1.39 -28.72
N VAL A 24 -22.19 -1.59 -27.52
CA VAL A 24 -21.47 -2.10 -26.35
C VAL A 24 -22.06 -3.45 -25.99
N LEU A 25 -21.21 -4.44 -25.83
CA LEU A 25 -21.54 -5.82 -25.49
C LEU A 25 -20.97 -6.17 -24.11
N ASP A 26 -21.49 -7.18 -23.45
CA ASP A 26 -20.82 -7.79 -22.30
C ASP A 26 -19.88 -8.92 -22.73
N LYS A 27 -19.22 -9.56 -21.77
CA LYS A 27 -18.29 -10.67 -22.01
C LYS A 27 -18.92 -11.88 -22.69
N GLU A 28 -20.23 -12.04 -22.56
CA GLU A 28 -21.02 -13.08 -23.21
C GLU A 28 -21.49 -12.67 -24.60
N GLY A 29 -21.10 -11.49 -25.10
CA GLY A 29 -21.50 -10.95 -26.41
C GLY A 29 -22.92 -10.40 -26.45
N LYS A 30 -23.58 -10.20 -25.31
CA LYS A 30 -24.93 -9.69 -25.21
C LYS A 30 -24.92 -8.17 -25.29
N TYR A 31 -25.82 -7.62 -26.11
CA TYR A 31 -25.97 -6.18 -26.27
C TYR A 31 -26.39 -5.47 -24.98
N LYS A 32 -25.65 -4.43 -24.61
CA LYS A 32 -25.90 -3.58 -23.43
C LYS A 32 -26.37 -2.18 -23.78
N GLY A 33 -25.97 -1.67 -24.93
CA GLY A 33 -26.35 -0.32 -25.31
C GLY A 33 -25.51 0.26 -26.44
N LEU A 34 -25.65 1.56 -26.65
CA LEU A 34 -24.88 2.32 -27.62
C LEU A 34 -24.05 3.42 -26.90
N ILE A 35 -22.82 3.57 -27.30
CA ILE A 35 -21.98 4.71 -26.90
C ILE A 35 -21.72 5.60 -28.12
N SER A 36 -21.64 6.90 -27.91
CA SER A 36 -21.34 7.90 -28.93
C SER A 36 -20.22 8.81 -28.46
N ARG A 37 -19.57 9.55 -29.36
CA ARG A 37 -18.57 10.58 -29.01
C ARG A 37 -19.14 11.63 -28.04
N ARG A 38 -20.44 11.96 -28.15
CA ARG A 38 -21.10 12.89 -27.23
C ARG A 38 -21.11 12.36 -25.78
N ASN A 39 -21.26 11.05 -25.59
CA ASN A 39 -21.20 10.44 -24.26
C ASN A 39 -19.80 10.59 -23.65
N LEU A 40 -18.73 10.46 -24.47
CA LEU A 40 -17.36 10.67 -24.00
C LEU A 40 -17.09 12.12 -23.58
N LEU A 41 -17.64 13.10 -24.31
CA LEU A 41 -17.52 14.51 -23.95
C LEU A 41 -18.23 14.84 -22.63
N GLY A 42 -19.24 14.09 -22.27
CA GLY A 42 -19.97 14.23 -21.01
C GLY A 42 -19.47 13.29 -19.90
N ALA A 43 -18.50 12.44 -20.18
CA ALA A 43 -17.95 11.54 -19.19
C ALA A 43 -17.19 12.37 -18.12
N ARG A 44 -17.69 12.29 -16.90
CA ARG A 44 -17.01 12.90 -15.74
C ARG A 44 -16.11 11.85 -15.11
N GLY A 45 -14.94 12.28 -14.65
CA GLY A 45 -14.06 11.45 -13.83
C GLY A 45 -14.81 10.93 -12.58
N LYS A 46 -14.41 9.78 -12.10
CA LYS A 46 -14.95 9.23 -10.85
C LYS A 46 -14.55 10.14 -9.68
N ASN A 47 -15.46 10.31 -8.74
CA ASN A 47 -15.14 10.94 -7.47
C ASN A 47 -14.37 9.95 -6.61
N VAL A 48 -13.22 10.37 -6.09
CA VAL A 48 -12.34 9.53 -5.28
C VAL A 48 -11.92 10.27 -4.01
N ILE A 49 -11.66 9.50 -2.97
CA ILE A 49 -11.00 9.93 -1.74
C ILE A 49 -9.67 9.18 -1.70
N LEU A 50 -8.57 9.92 -1.58
CA LEU A 50 -7.25 9.32 -1.41
C LEU A 50 -6.94 9.18 0.07
N VAL A 51 -6.57 7.98 0.48
CA VAL A 51 -6.22 7.68 1.86
C VAL A 51 -4.86 7.01 1.87
N ASP A 52 -3.97 7.49 2.74
CA ASP A 52 -2.64 6.92 2.97
C ASP A 52 -1.64 7.07 1.80
N HIS A 53 -1.92 7.94 0.87
CA HIS A 53 -0.98 8.34 -0.19
C HIS A 53 -1.40 9.65 -0.85
N ASN A 54 -0.41 10.38 -1.36
CA ASN A 54 -0.61 11.61 -2.10
C ASN A 54 0.38 11.76 -3.28
N GLU A 55 0.91 10.65 -3.78
CA GLU A 55 1.79 10.60 -4.95
C GLU A 55 1.11 9.84 -6.10
N ARG A 56 1.17 10.37 -7.34
CA ARG A 56 0.58 9.70 -8.52
C ARG A 56 1.12 8.29 -8.74
N GLY A 57 2.41 8.07 -8.49
CA GLY A 57 3.04 6.77 -8.66
C GLY A 57 2.56 5.69 -7.68
N GLN A 58 1.85 6.08 -6.64
CA GLN A 58 1.26 5.18 -5.64
C GLN A 58 -0.26 5.00 -5.83
N ALA A 59 -0.87 5.86 -6.65
CA ALA A 59 -2.29 5.81 -6.92
C ALA A 59 -2.63 4.79 -8.03
N VAL A 60 -3.90 4.48 -8.16
CA VAL A 60 -4.40 3.63 -9.24
C VAL A 60 -4.23 4.30 -10.60
N ASP A 61 -4.08 3.51 -11.64
CA ASP A 61 -4.03 3.99 -13.02
C ASP A 61 -5.30 4.78 -13.36
N GLY A 62 -5.15 5.90 -14.05
CA GLY A 62 -6.24 6.79 -14.41
C GLY A 62 -6.63 7.82 -13.35
N ILE A 63 -5.86 7.94 -12.26
CA ILE A 63 -6.12 8.94 -11.19
C ILE A 63 -6.13 10.38 -11.70
N GLU A 64 -5.39 10.67 -12.77
CA GLU A 64 -5.34 11.98 -13.43
C GLU A 64 -6.68 12.39 -14.06
N ASN A 65 -7.56 11.42 -14.33
CA ASN A 65 -8.89 11.62 -14.86
C ASN A 65 -9.97 11.64 -13.75
N ALA A 66 -9.60 11.38 -12.50
CA ALA A 66 -10.52 11.34 -11.37
C ALA A 66 -10.75 12.74 -10.79
N ASN A 67 -11.91 12.91 -10.15
CA ASN A 67 -12.20 14.08 -9.33
C ASN A 67 -11.89 13.74 -7.87
N ILE A 68 -10.75 14.23 -7.38
CA ILE A 68 -10.32 14.00 -5.99
C ILE A 68 -11.15 14.93 -5.10
N LEU A 69 -11.96 14.36 -4.21
CA LEU A 69 -12.79 15.09 -3.26
C LEU A 69 -12.06 15.36 -1.95
N GLU A 70 -11.33 14.34 -1.48
CA GLU A 70 -10.64 14.38 -0.20
C GLU A 70 -9.28 13.68 -0.30
N LEU A 71 -8.33 14.16 0.49
CA LEU A 71 -7.02 13.55 0.67
C LEU A 71 -6.71 13.51 2.17
N ILE A 72 -6.50 12.31 2.71
CA ILE A 72 -6.21 12.07 4.12
C ILE A 72 -4.93 11.24 4.20
N ASP A 73 -3.86 11.81 4.75
CA ASP A 73 -2.54 11.20 4.68
C ASP A 73 -1.63 11.61 5.85
N HIS A 74 -0.58 10.84 6.09
CA HIS A 74 0.46 11.12 7.07
C HIS A 74 1.87 11.24 6.47
N HIS A 75 2.00 10.98 5.18
CA HIS A 75 3.26 11.06 4.46
C HIS A 75 3.67 12.50 4.11
N ARG A 76 4.89 12.67 3.61
CA ARG A 76 5.32 13.93 3.00
C ARG A 76 4.40 14.30 1.83
N LEU A 77 4.32 15.58 1.53
CA LEU A 77 3.57 16.04 0.36
C LEU A 77 4.23 15.53 -0.92
N GLY A 78 3.42 14.90 -1.75
CA GLY A 78 3.82 14.32 -3.02
C GLY A 78 3.39 15.16 -4.23
N THR A 79 2.98 14.50 -5.30
CA THR A 79 2.77 15.07 -6.64
C THR A 79 1.32 15.07 -7.10
N VAL A 80 0.35 14.77 -6.23
CA VAL A 80 -1.07 14.80 -6.60
C VAL A 80 -1.51 16.26 -6.77
N GLU A 81 -2.10 16.53 -7.94
CA GLU A 81 -2.69 17.81 -8.30
C GLU A 81 -4.20 17.65 -8.39
N THR A 82 -4.96 18.67 -7.98
CA THR A 82 -6.41 18.69 -8.03
C THR A 82 -6.92 19.83 -8.90
N VAL A 83 -8.02 19.59 -9.63
CA VAL A 83 -8.62 20.60 -10.51
C VAL A 83 -9.46 21.62 -9.74
N GLY A 84 -9.95 21.23 -8.57
CA GLY A 84 -10.81 22.07 -7.73
C GLY A 84 -10.40 22.04 -6.26
N PRO A 85 -11.12 22.78 -5.41
CA PRO A 85 -10.93 22.71 -3.97
C PRO A 85 -11.15 21.29 -3.45
N VAL A 86 -10.28 20.86 -2.54
CA VAL A 86 -10.29 19.52 -1.94
C VAL A 86 -10.23 19.64 -0.42
N PHE A 87 -10.91 18.72 0.28
CA PHE A 87 -10.63 18.54 1.69
C PHE A 87 -9.27 17.86 1.83
N PHE A 88 -8.34 18.54 2.48
CA PHE A 88 -6.98 18.04 2.64
C PHE A 88 -6.60 17.98 4.11
N ARG A 89 -6.34 16.78 4.60
CA ARG A 89 -5.88 16.56 5.96
C ARG A 89 -4.60 15.71 5.95
N ASN A 90 -3.49 16.35 6.20
CA ASN A 90 -2.19 15.71 6.35
C ASN A 90 -1.59 16.07 7.72
N GLN A 91 -1.14 15.07 8.46
CA GLN A 91 -0.57 15.24 9.79
C GLN A 91 0.66 14.35 9.95
N PRO A 92 1.76 14.84 10.55
CA PRO A 92 2.98 14.06 10.78
C PRO A 92 2.80 13.07 11.94
N LEU A 93 1.98 12.04 11.72
CA LEU A 93 1.69 10.94 12.64
C LEU A 93 2.32 9.65 12.12
N GLY A 94 2.32 8.62 12.95
CA GLY A 94 2.89 7.33 12.58
C GLY A 94 2.01 6.51 11.63
N CYS A 95 0.71 6.86 11.52
CA CYS A 95 -0.25 6.12 10.68
C CYS A 95 -1.46 7.00 10.31
N THR A 96 -1.94 6.88 9.08
CA THR A 96 -3.18 7.54 8.64
C THR A 96 -4.40 7.08 9.43
N ALA A 97 -4.44 5.84 9.93
CA ALA A 97 -5.54 5.36 10.75
C ALA A 97 -5.69 6.16 12.06
N THR A 98 -4.62 6.75 12.58
CA THR A 98 -4.69 7.69 13.72
C THR A 98 -5.46 8.96 13.35
N ILE A 99 -5.28 9.48 12.14
CA ILE A 99 -6.04 10.62 11.63
C ILE A 99 -7.52 10.26 11.49
N ILE A 100 -7.83 9.10 10.93
CA ILE A 100 -9.21 8.60 10.78
C ILE A 100 -9.87 8.45 12.15
N PHE A 101 -9.17 7.89 13.14
CA PHE A 101 -9.68 7.82 14.53
C PHE A 101 -10.01 9.20 15.10
N GLN A 102 -9.14 10.19 14.88
CA GLN A 102 -9.41 11.57 15.29
C GLN A 102 -10.66 12.14 14.62
N MET A 103 -10.82 11.90 13.30
CA MET A 103 -11.99 12.36 12.54
C MET A 103 -13.29 11.78 13.10
N TYR A 104 -13.32 10.50 13.46
CA TYR A 104 -14.47 9.90 14.17
C TYR A 104 -14.78 10.63 15.48
N ARG A 105 -13.74 10.90 16.27
CA ARG A 105 -13.88 11.62 17.55
C ARG A 105 -14.37 13.04 17.38
N GLU A 106 -13.84 13.78 16.41
CA GLU A 106 -14.23 15.17 16.11
C GLU A 106 -15.68 15.29 15.67
N GLN A 107 -16.18 14.27 14.96
CA GLN A 107 -17.57 14.24 14.48
C GLN A 107 -18.53 13.59 15.49
N GLY A 108 -18.04 13.09 16.60
CA GLY A 108 -18.87 12.40 17.59
C GLY A 108 -19.49 11.10 17.07
N LEU A 109 -18.85 10.45 16.11
CA LEU A 109 -19.32 9.18 15.53
C LEU A 109 -18.84 8.01 16.37
N GLU A 110 -19.72 7.03 16.53
CA GLU A 110 -19.34 5.76 17.15
C GLU A 110 -18.53 4.89 16.19
N ILE A 111 -17.54 4.20 16.74
CA ILE A 111 -16.70 3.25 16.01
C ILE A 111 -17.13 1.84 16.45
N ASP A 112 -17.59 1.04 15.50
CA ASP A 112 -17.91 -0.35 15.80
C ASP A 112 -16.65 -1.18 16.07
N LYS A 113 -16.85 -2.33 16.72
CA LYS A 113 -15.75 -3.23 17.13
C LYS A 113 -14.84 -3.67 15.98
N THR A 114 -15.40 -3.91 14.81
CA THR A 114 -14.64 -4.37 13.62
C THR A 114 -13.76 -3.24 13.08
N ILE A 115 -14.32 -2.06 12.91
CA ILE A 115 -13.57 -0.87 12.45
C ILE A 115 -12.50 -0.49 13.47
N ALA A 116 -12.80 -0.55 14.77
CA ALA A 116 -11.80 -0.31 15.81
C ALA A 116 -10.62 -1.30 15.70
N GLY A 117 -10.90 -2.57 15.49
CA GLY A 117 -9.86 -3.59 15.27
C GLY A 117 -9.02 -3.33 14.03
N LEU A 118 -9.63 -2.96 12.90
CA LEU A 118 -8.92 -2.64 11.66
C LEU A 118 -8.03 -1.40 11.79
N LEU A 119 -8.55 -0.31 12.37
CA LEU A 119 -7.76 0.90 12.61
C LEU A 119 -6.60 0.63 13.58
N CYS A 120 -6.84 -0.15 14.64
CA CYS A 120 -5.79 -0.57 15.56
C CYS A 120 -4.71 -1.38 14.85
N SER A 121 -5.10 -2.32 13.98
CA SER A 121 -4.18 -3.15 13.19
C SER A 121 -3.27 -2.29 12.29
N ALA A 122 -3.83 -1.29 11.61
CA ALA A 122 -3.07 -0.37 10.76
C ALA A 122 -2.04 0.41 11.58
N ILE A 123 -2.43 0.96 12.75
CA ILE A 123 -1.49 1.67 13.62
C ILE A 123 -0.36 0.76 14.12
N ILE A 124 -0.68 -0.48 14.53
CA ILE A 124 0.31 -1.48 14.95
C ILE A 124 1.29 -1.77 13.81
N SER A 125 0.79 -1.95 12.59
CA SER A 125 1.60 -2.24 11.40
C SER A 125 2.58 -1.11 11.11
N ASP A 126 2.10 0.10 10.89
CA ASP A 126 2.90 1.24 10.46
C ASP A 126 3.90 1.70 11.53
N THR A 127 3.50 1.57 12.79
CA THR A 127 4.35 1.97 13.91
C THR A 127 5.25 0.84 14.43
N LEU A 128 5.17 -0.36 13.83
CA LEU A 128 5.88 -1.56 14.29
C LEU A 128 5.69 -1.79 15.80
N LEU A 129 4.43 -1.79 16.24
CA LEU A 129 4.07 -1.80 17.66
C LEU A 129 4.83 -0.73 18.45
N PHE A 130 4.76 0.51 17.96
CA PHE A 130 5.33 1.72 18.56
C PHE A 130 6.89 1.79 18.58
N ARG A 131 7.56 0.94 17.79
CA ARG A 131 9.04 0.93 17.66
C ARG A 131 9.53 1.83 16.53
N SER A 132 8.65 2.17 15.57
CA SER A 132 9.03 3.06 14.48
C SER A 132 9.40 4.45 15.00
N PRO A 133 10.46 5.09 14.45
CA PRO A 133 10.81 6.46 14.81
C PRO A 133 9.74 7.49 14.40
N THR A 134 8.83 7.13 13.53
CA THR A 134 7.69 7.97 13.12
C THR A 134 6.52 7.90 14.11
N CYS A 135 6.51 6.92 15.03
CA CYS A 135 5.44 6.75 16.00
C CYS A 135 5.36 7.92 16.97
N THR A 136 4.18 8.49 17.11
CA THR A 136 3.91 9.61 18.02
C THR A 136 3.13 9.16 19.26
N PRO A 137 3.10 9.99 20.34
CA PRO A 137 2.21 9.73 21.49
C PRO A 137 0.73 9.63 21.11
N MET A 138 0.30 10.31 20.03
CA MET A 138 -1.07 10.25 19.53
C MET A 138 -1.40 8.89 18.93
N ASP A 139 -0.47 8.28 18.20
CA ASP A 139 -0.64 6.92 17.67
C ASP A 139 -0.80 5.90 18.79
N ARG A 140 0.02 6.01 19.84
CA ARG A 140 -0.08 5.13 21.02
C ARG A 140 -1.44 5.27 21.70
N ALA A 141 -1.89 6.49 21.95
CA ALA A 141 -3.17 6.75 22.61
C ALA A 141 -4.35 6.26 21.76
N ALA A 142 -4.30 6.46 20.44
CA ALA A 142 -5.30 5.96 19.51
C ALA A 142 -5.36 4.43 19.51
N ALA A 143 -4.20 3.76 19.39
CA ALA A 143 -4.14 2.30 19.39
C ALA A 143 -4.68 1.67 20.68
N VAL A 144 -4.35 2.24 21.86
CA VAL A 144 -4.88 1.77 23.14
C VAL A 144 -6.40 1.90 23.20
N SER A 145 -6.94 3.08 22.84
CA SER A 145 -8.39 3.29 22.82
C SER A 145 -9.10 2.37 21.85
N LEU A 146 -8.55 2.17 20.66
CA LEU A 146 -9.10 1.28 19.63
C LEU A 146 -9.04 -0.19 20.06
N ALA A 147 -7.96 -0.61 20.73
CA ALA A 147 -7.83 -1.96 21.25
C ALA A 147 -8.89 -2.25 22.33
N GLU A 148 -9.17 -1.29 23.23
CA GLU A 148 -10.24 -1.39 24.22
C GLU A 148 -11.61 -1.54 23.53
N MET A 149 -11.92 -0.71 22.53
CA MET A 149 -13.16 -0.77 21.76
C MET A 149 -13.30 -2.11 21.02
N ALA A 150 -12.20 -2.61 20.45
CA ALA A 150 -12.17 -3.89 19.75
C ALA A 150 -12.17 -5.12 20.70
N GLY A 151 -11.86 -4.92 21.99
CA GLY A 151 -11.73 -6.00 22.96
C GLY A 151 -10.53 -6.91 22.69
N ILE A 152 -9.41 -6.32 22.23
CA ILE A 152 -8.16 -7.03 21.92
C ILE A 152 -7.05 -6.60 22.89
N LYS A 153 -6.10 -7.51 23.11
CA LYS A 153 -4.87 -7.20 23.85
C LYS A 153 -3.76 -6.88 22.86
N LEU A 154 -3.27 -5.66 22.90
CA LEU A 154 -2.33 -5.11 21.89
C LEU A 154 -1.14 -6.01 21.63
N ASP A 155 -0.39 -6.40 22.66
CA ASP A 155 0.85 -7.18 22.49
C ASP A 155 0.57 -8.58 21.92
N GLU A 156 -0.46 -9.27 22.43
CA GLU A 156 -0.83 -10.60 21.94
C GLU A 156 -1.29 -10.53 20.47
N PHE A 157 -2.12 -9.55 20.17
CA PHE A 157 -2.63 -9.35 18.82
C PHE A 157 -1.54 -8.93 17.83
N ALA A 158 -0.66 -8.01 18.23
CA ALA A 158 0.47 -7.60 17.40
C ALA A 158 1.39 -8.78 17.05
N ASN A 159 1.72 -9.62 18.04
CA ASN A 159 2.52 -10.81 17.80
C ASN A 159 1.85 -11.76 16.80
N GLN A 160 0.55 -12.03 16.96
CA GLN A 160 -0.21 -12.86 16.02
C GLN A 160 -0.23 -12.26 14.61
N MET A 161 -0.43 -10.94 14.50
CA MET A 161 -0.46 -10.24 13.23
C MET A 161 0.90 -10.31 12.51
N PHE A 162 1.99 -10.06 13.24
CA PHE A 162 3.33 -10.13 12.66
C PHE A 162 3.77 -11.56 12.35
N GLU A 163 3.38 -12.55 13.15
CA GLU A 163 3.61 -13.97 12.82
C GLU A 163 2.83 -14.40 11.56
N ALA A 164 1.59 -13.94 11.42
CA ALA A 164 0.78 -14.24 10.23
C ALA A 164 1.30 -13.54 8.97
N GLY A 165 1.82 -12.31 9.12
CA GLY A 165 2.45 -11.54 8.05
C GLY A 165 3.91 -11.91 7.79
N SER A 166 4.50 -12.80 8.60
CA SER A 166 5.88 -13.23 8.38
C SER A 166 6.01 -14.00 7.08
N GLU A 167 6.70 -13.39 6.12
CA GLU A 167 6.99 -14.01 4.83
C GLU A 167 8.05 -15.13 4.92
N LEU A 168 8.57 -15.40 6.10
CA LEU A 168 9.68 -16.35 6.31
C LEU A 168 9.21 -17.78 6.48
N LYS A 169 7.96 -17.98 6.89
CA LYS A 169 7.42 -19.31 7.21
C LYS A 169 7.27 -20.18 5.95
N GLY A 170 8.02 -21.26 5.92
CA GLY A 170 7.99 -22.23 4.81
C GLY A 170 8.88 -21.89 3.62
N LYS A 171 9.60 -20.76 3.64
CA LYS A 171 10.54 -20.39 2.58
C LYS A 171 11.93 -21.02 2.79
N SER A 172 12.56 -21.36 1.68
CA SER A 172 13.96 -21.76 1.62
C SER A 172 14.88 -20.56 1.87
N ASP A 173 16.16 -20.81 2.19
CA ASP A 173 17.15 -19.76 2.40
C ASP A 173 17.35 -18.89 1.15
N ALA A 174 17.25 -19.49 -0.03
CA ALA A 174 17.30 -18.78 -1.30
C ALA A 174 16.11 -17.82 -1.45
N GLU A 175 14.89 -18.30 -1.23
CA GLU A 175 13.70 -17.45 -1.32
C GLU A 175 13.72 -16.31 -0.31
N ILE A 176 14.31 -16.51 0.87
CA ILE A 176 14.46 -15.48 1.89
C ILE A 176 15.52 -14.45 1.49
N LEU A 177 16.71 -14.88 1.04
CA LEU A 177 17.77 -13.96 0.64
C LEU A 177 17.36 -13.07 -0.53
N TYR A 178 16.68 -13.65 -1.52
CA TYR A 178 16.33 -12.99 -2.78
C TYR A 178 14.96 -12.29 -2.76
N LEU A 179 14.27 -12.25 -1.64
CA LEU A 179 12.95 -11.63 -1.49
C LEU A 179 12.99 -10.12 -1.81
N ASP A 180 13.96 -9.40 -1.24
CA ASP A 180 14.32 -8.01 -1.61
C ASP A 180 15.84 -7.92 -1.66
N PHE A 181 16.42 -8.40 -2.77
CA PHE A 181 17.86 -8.44 -2.98
C PHE A 181 18.29 -7.49 -4.10
N LYS A 182 19.21 -6.62 -3.79
CA LYS A 182 19.74 -5.63 -4.75
C LYS A 182 21.26 -5.73 -4.82
N LYS A 183 21.80 -5.61 -6.04
CA LYS A 183 23.25 -5.57 -6.29
C LYS A 183 23.70 -4.12 -6.48
N PHE A 184 24.82 -3.82 -5.90
CA PHE A 184 25.45 -2.50 -5.95
C PHE A 184 26.93 -2.63 -6.31
N SER A 185 27.50 -1.54 -6.87
CA SER A 185 28.93 -1.41 -7.16
C SER A 185 29.45 -0.12 -6.57
N ALA A 186 30.53 -0.20 -5.82
CA ALA A 186 31.24 0.95 -5.28
C ALA A 186 32.74 0.87 -5.67
N GLY A 187 33.11 1.61 -6.68
CA GLY A 187 34.46 1.55 -7.26
C GLY A 187 34.73 0.18 -7.91
N LYS A 188 35.62 -0.61 -7.32
CA LYS A 188 35.94 -1.96 -7.79
C LYS A 188 35.23 -3.06 -6.99
N THR A 189 34.44 -2.71 -6.00
CA THR A 189 33.77 -3.65 -5.10
C THR A 189 32.32 -3.82 -5.49
N ASN A 190 31.91 -5.06 -5.75
CA ASN A 190 30.51 -5.44 -6.03
C ASN A 190 29.92 -6.10 -4.79
N PHE A 191 28.75 -5.66 -4.37
CA PHE A 191 28.09 -6.24 -3.19
C PHE A 191 26.60 -6.38 -3.37
N GLY A 192 26.04 -7.37 -2.68
CA GLY A 192 24.61 -7.60 -2.61
C GLY A 192 24.04 -7.20 -1.25
N VAL A 193 22.83 -6.67 -1.25
CA VAL A 193 22.09 -6.37 -0.02
C VAL A 193 20.73 -7.03 -0.13
N GLY A 194 20.45 -7.97 0.77
CA GLY A 194 19.13 -8.52 1.01
C GLY A 194 18.51 -7.89 2.25
N GLN A 195 17.20 -7.78 2.27
CA GLN A 195 16.47 -7.23 3.41
C GLN A 195 15.22 -8.04 3.68
N ILE A 196 14.95 -8.24 4.97
CA ILE A 196 13.66 -8.72 5.47
C ILE A 196 13.23 -7.93 6.69
N ASN A 197 11.93 -7.94 6.97
CA ASN A 197 11.38 -7.40 8.19
C ASN A 197 10.73 -8.53 9.00
N SER A 198 11.15 -8.69 10.25
CA SER A 198 10.47 -9.52 11.25
C SER A 198 10.55 -8.84 12.60
N LEU A 199 9.49 -8.93 13.39
CA LEU A 199 9.45 -8.44 14.76
C LEU A 199 9.69 -9.54 15.79
N ASN A 200 9.88 -10.78 15.36
CA ASN A 200 10.16 -11.92 16.22
C ASN A 200 11.68 -12.09 16.38
N ALA A 201 12.23 -11.59 17.50
CA ALA A 201 13.66 -11.66 17.79
C ALA A 201 14.20 -13.10 17.85
N GLU A 202 13.39 -14.09 18.27
CA GLU A 202 13.79 -15.49 18.32
C GLU A 202 13.89 -16.09 16.91
N GLU A 203 12.92 -15.78 16.03
CA GLU A 203 12.95 -16.15 14.63
C GLU A 203 14.16 -15.57 13.91
N LEU A 204 14.45 -14.27 14.14
CA LEU A 204 15.64 -13.60 13.58
C LEU A 204 16.95 -14.24 14.06
N GLY A 205 17.02 -14.62 15.34
CA GLY A 205 18.17 -15.33 15.88
C GLY A 205 18.42 -16.69 15.21
N LYS A 206 17.39 -17.47 15.00
CA LYS A 206 17.45 -18.76 14.28
C LYS A 206 17.82 -18.55 12.80
N LEU A 207 17.22 -17.55 12.17
CA LEU A 207 17.46 -17.20 10.79
C LEU A 207 18.91 -16.78 10.55
N LYS A 208 19.46 -15.94 11.39
CA LYS A 208 20.87 -15.51 11.30
C LYS A 208 21.82 -16.71 11.17
N ASN A 209 21.70 -17.70 12.05
CA ASN A 209 22.58 -18.87 12.05
C ASN A 209 22.39 -19.73 10.80
N ARG A 210 21.19 -19.77 10.25
CA ARG A 210 20.85 -20.53 9.04
C ARG A 210 21.32 -19.82 7.77
N MET A 211 21.18 -18.50 7.73
CA MET A 211 21.50 -17.70 6.54
C MET A 211 23.01 -17.51 6.30
N LEU A 212 23.82 -17.45 7.34
CA LEU A 212 25.26 -17.18 7.18
C LEU A 212 25.97 -18.17 6.22
N PRO A 213 25.82 -19.51 6.36
CA PRO A 213 26.43 -20.45 5.42
C PRO A 213 25.87 -20.32 3.99
N PHE A 214 24.58 -20.02 3.88
CA PHE A 214 23.95 -19.82 2.58
C PHE A 214 24.45 -18.56 1.87
N MET A 215 24.63 -17.47 2.61
CA MET A 215 25.13 -16.20 2.07
C MET A 215 26.58 -16.32 1.57
N GLU A 216 27.44 -17.09 2.27
CA GLU A 216 28.81 -17.36 1.81
C GLU A 216 28.81 -18.05 0.43
N LYS A 217 27.98 -19.07 0.27
CA LYS A 217 27.81 -19.75 -1.02
C LYS A 217 27.22 -18.82 -2.08
N ALA A 218 26.15 -18.08 -1.76
CA ALA A 218 25.51 -17.14 -2.67
C ALA A 218 26.48 -16.03 -3.12
N ARG A 219 27.37 -15.56 -2.26
CA ARG A 219 28.40 -14.58 -2.59
C ARG A 219 29.34 -15.10 -3.71
N GLU A 220 29.77 -16.36 -3.60
CA GLU A 220 30.62 -17.00 -4.59
C GLU A 220 29.88 -17.25 -5.90
N ASP A 221 28.68 -17.81 -5.84
CA ASP A 221 27.82 -18.11 -7.01
C ASP A 221 27.46 -16.85 -7.80
N GLU A 222 27.27 -15.71 -7.13
CA GLU A 222 26.92 -14.43 -7.72
C GLU A 222 28.14 -13.56 -8.13
N GLY A 223 29.37 -14.02 -7.81
CA GLY A 223 30.61 -13.29 -8.11
C GLY A 223 30.72 -11.95 -7.36
N LEU A 224 30.21 -11.87 -6.15
CA LEU A 224 30.20 -10.68 -5.30
C LEU A 224 31.38 -10.69 -4.32
N ASP A 225 31.90 -9.50 -4.03
CA ASP A 225 32.93 -9.33 -3.01
C ASP A 225 32.33 -9.47 -1.60
N MET A 226 31.08 -8.97 -1.42
CA MET A 226 30.37 -9.00 -0.14
C MET A 226 28.87 -9.21 -0.32
N ILE A 227 28.22 -9.83 0.67
CA ILE A 227 26.75 -9.84 0.81
C ILE A 227 26.41 -9.35 2.22
N PHE A 228 25.47 -8.44 2.28
CA PHE A 228 24.82 -7.97 3.50
C PHE A 228 23.39 -8.47 3.55
N PHE A 229 22.94 -8.84 4.74
CA PHE A 229 21.57 -9.22 4.99
C PHE A 229 21.06 -8.45 6.20
N MET A 230 20.12 -7.55 5.97
CA MET A 230 19.50 -6.71 6.99
C MET A 230 18.29 -7.44 7.58
N LEU A 231 18.29 -7.54 8.90
CA LEU A 231 17.27 -8.21 9.70
C LEU A 231 16.59 -7.20 10.65
#